data_e5d0c93718d8d26f9fdb43f71162fd5d
#
_entry.id   e5d0c93718d8d26f9fdb43f71162fd5d
#
_cell.length_a   1.000
_cell.length_b   1.000
_cell.length_c   1.000
_cell.angle_alpha   90.00
_cell.angle_beta   90.00
_cell.angle_gamma   90.00
#
_symmetry.space_group_name_H-M   'P 1'
#
loop_
_entity.id
_entity.type
_entity.pdbx_description
1 polymer ?
#
loop_
_entity_poly.entity_id
_entity_poly.type
_entity_poly.pdbx_seq_one_letter_code
_entity_poly.pdbx_strand_id
1 'polypeptide(L)'
;MDIYTTRYLLAAIKEITAATTFLRDRYFPTNPTTDIFATSEVLVEYKDGNRKAAPFVAPRKGGVTILREGATMERFTPAYIAPRRMLTLDDITKRGFGEALMSNLTPEERAKVMVVGDMVELDEMITRKEQLLAEKVAENNNV
;
A
#
# COMPACT_ATOMS: atom_id res chain seq x y z
N MET A 1 3.64 31.92 9.79
CA MET A 1 4.21 30.57 9.75
C MET A 1 3.56 29.85 8.56
N ASP A 2 4.34 29.40 7.60
CA ASP A 2 3.78 28.75 6.42
C ASP A 2 3.34 27.33 6.79
N ILE A 3 2.02 27.08 6.79
CA ILE A 3 1.39 25.78 7.13
C ILE A 3 1.65 24.70 6.08
N TYR A 4 2.08 25.10 4.88
CA TYR A 4 2.36 24.17 3.78
C TYR A 4 3.84 23.78 3.72
N THR A 5 4.66 24.15 4.69
CA THR A 5 6.04 23.68 4.74
C THR A 5 6.06 22.16 4.93
N THR A 6 6.84 21.47 4.10
CA THR A 6 7.03 20.00 4.15
C THR A 6 7.35 19.52 5.57
N ARG A 7 8.10 20.29 6.33
CA ARG A 7 8.47 19.95 7.71
C ARG A 7 7.28 19.90 8.67
N TYR A 8 6.32 20.83 8.53
CA TYR A 8 5.10 20.84 9.33
C TYR A 8 4.19 19.66 8.96
N LEU A 9 3.99 19.40 7.66
CA LEU A 9 3.19 18.30 7.16
C LEU A 9 3.76 16.95 7.58
N LEU A 10 5.08 16.77 7.51
CA LEU A 10 5.74 15.54 7.98
C LEU A 10 5.61 15.32 9.49
N ALA A 11 5.61 16.40 10.28
CA ALA A 11 5.38 16.31 11.73
C ALA A 11 3.94 15.87 12.04
N ALA A 12 2.96 16.43 11.33
CA ALA A 12 1.55 16.04 11.46
C ALA A 12 1.32 14.56 11.11
N ILE A 13 1.91 14.08 10.01
CA ILE A 13 1.81 12.66 9.60
C ILE A 13 2.36 11.72 10.68
N LYS A 14 3.42 12.09 11.38
CA LYS A 14 3.99 11.27 12.47
C LYS A 14 3.08 11.12 13.69
N GLU A 15 2.16 12.05 13.89
CA GLU A 15 1.18 11.99 14.99
C GLU A 15 -0.06 11.16 14.65
N ILE A 16 -0.24 10.77 13.37
CA ILE A 16 -1.36 9.96 12.94
C ILE A 16 -1.15 8.53 13.38
N THR A 17 -2.06 8.02 14.20
CA THR A 17 -2.09 6.61 14.57
C THR A 17 -2.80 5.82 13.45
N ALA A 18 -2.06 5.00 12.74
CA ALA A 18 -2.62 4.17 11.68
C ALA A 18 -3.68 3.20 12.22
N ALA A 19 -4.76 3.00 11.46
CA ALA A 19 -5.75 1.97 11.77
C ALA A 19 -5.09 0.58 11.77
N THR A 20 -5.49 -0.27 12.72
CA THR A 20 -4.98 -1.66 12.79
C THR A 20 -5.46 -2.46 11.59
N THR A 21 -4.51 -3.03 10.85
CA THR A 21 -4.74 -3.80 9.63
C THR A 21 -4.33 -5.25 9.83
N PHE A 22 -5.27 -6.08 10.31
CA PHE A 22 -4.96 -7.47 10.68
C PHE A 22 -4.50 -8.32 9.49
N LEU A 23 -5.23 -8.31 8.38
CA LEU A 23 -4.91 -9.16 7.23
C LEU A 23 -3.66 -8.68 6.50
N ARG A 24 -3.51 -7.38 6.31
CA ARG A 24 -2.31 -6.80 5.71
C ARG A 24 -1.07 -7.17 6.53
N ASP A 25 -1.09 -6.91 7.83
CA ASP A 25 0.09 -7.06 8.68
C ASP A 25 0.47 -8.54 8.89
N ARG A 26 -0.54 -9.45 8.87
CA ARG A 26 -0.28 -10.87 9.06
C ARG A 26 0.15 -11.60 7.79
N TYR A 27 -0.46 -11.30 6.64
CA TYR A 27 -0.25 -12.04 5.40
C TYR A 27 0.60 -11.31 4.37
N PHE A 28 0.65 -9.98 4.46
CA PHE A 28 1.39 -9.12 3.53
C PHE A 28 2.25 -8.08 4.28
N PRO A 29 3.13 -8.53 5.20
CA PRO A 29 4.00 -7.60 5.90
C PRO A 29 4.96 -6.95 4.89
N THR A 30 5.02 -5.63 4.88
CA THR A 30 5.93 -4.88 4.01
C THR A 30 7.33 -4.81 4.64
N ASN A 31 8.32 -5.31 3.94
CA ASN A 31 9.72 -5.15 4.33
C ASN A 31 10.33 -3.96 3.60
N PRO A 32 10.71 -2.88 4.29
CA PRO A 32 11.22 -1.67 3.65
C PRO A 32 12.54 -1.89 2.88
N THR A 33 13.23 -3.01 3.08
CA THR A 33 14.48 -3.31 2.40
C THR A 33 14.29 -4.04 1.08
N THR A 34 13.25 -4.89 0.96
CA THR A 34 13.05 -5.76 -0.20
C THR A 34 11.84 -5.38 -1.04
N ASP A 35 10.84 -4.72 -0.46
CA ASP A 35 9.55 -4.51 -1.09
C ASP A 35 9.37 -3.08 -1.64
N ILE A 36 10.39 -2.23 -1.50
CA ILE A 36 10.40 -0.89 -2.07
C ILE A 36 11.19 -0.91 -3.39
N PHE A 37 10.48 -0.70 -4.48
CA PHE A 37 11.06 -0.68 -5.83
C PHE A 37 11.24 0.76 -6.31
N ALA A 38 12.42 1.05 -6.88
CA ALA A 38 12.71 2.33 -7.52
C ALA A 38 12.19 2.43 -8.96
N THR A 39 11.59 1.35 -9.48
CA THR A 39 11.08 1.23 -10.84
C THR A 39 9.56 1.17 -10.86
N SER A 40 8.95 1.67 -11.94
CA SER A 40 7.50 1.59 -12.15
C SER A 40 6.99 0.19 -12.49
N GLU A 41 7.90 -0.72 -12.87
CA GLU A 41 7.61 -2.10 -13.24
C GLU A 41 8.43 -3.05 -12.38
N VAL A 42 7.79 -4.11 -11.92
CA VAL A 42 8.43 -5.19 -11.15
C VAL A 42 8.50 -6.42 -12.03
N LEU A 43 9.69 -7.00 -12.14
CA LEU A 43 9.91 -8.27 -12.82
C LEU A 43 9.72 -9.40 -11.80
N VAL A 44 8.77 -10.27 -12.08
CA VAL A 44 8.51 -11.47 -11.27
C VAL A 44 8.93 -12.69 -12.05
N GLU A 45 9.88 -13.44 -11.51
CA GLU A 45 10.32 -14.71 -12.07
C GLU A 45 9.62 -15.83 -11.31
N TYR A 46 8.92 -16.69 -12.05
CA TYR A 46 8.29 -17.85 -11.48
C TYR A 46 8.60 -19.11 -12.28
N LYS A 47 8.60 -20.22 -11.58
CA LYS A 47 8.85 -21.53 -12.16
C LYS A 47 7.71 -22.46 -11.75
N ASP A 48 7.05 -23.02 -12.73
CA ASP A 48 6.03 -24.04 -12.48
C ASP A 48 6.69 -25.28 -11.88
N GLY A 49 6.30 -25.62 -10.66
CA GLY A 49 6.79 -26.79 -9.97
C GLY A 49 6.17 -28.05 -10.56
N ASN A 50 6.92 -28.78 -11.38
CA ASN A 50 6.46 -30.06 -11.93
C ASN A 50 6.89 -31.20 -11.03
N ARG A 51 5.93 -31.88 -10.39
CA ARG A 51 6.16 -33.04 -9.54
C ARG A 51 6.29 -34.32 -10.40
N LYS A 52 7.38 -34.44 -11.15
CA LYS A 52 7.67 -35.65 -11.93
C LYS A 52 8.20 -36.73 -11.00
N ALA A 53 7.59 -37.91 -11.05
CA ALA A 53 8.16 -39.08 -10.38
C ALA A 53 9.36 -39.62 -11.18
N ALA A 54 10.39 -40.11 -10.46
CA ALA A 54 11.53 -40.73 -11.12
C ALA A 54 11.08 -42.01 -11.87
N PRO A 55 11.46 -42.18 -13.15
CA PRO A 55 11.11 -43.37 -13.91
C PRO A 55 11.95 -44.59 -13.44
N PHE A 56 11.32 -45.78 -13.47
CA PHE A 56 12.06 -47.02 -13.25
C PHE A 56 12.98 -47.31 -14.44
N VAL A 57 14.21 -47.73 -14.15
CA VAL A 57 15.20 -48.10 -15.17
C VAL A 57 15.64 -49.56 -14.94
N ALA A 58 15.80 -50.32 -16.02
CA ALA A 58 16.26 -51.65 -15.91
C ALA A 58 17.73 -51.72 -15.36
N PRO A 59 18.06 -52.75 -14.58
CA PRO A 59 19.42 -52.93 -14.08
C PRO A 59 20.48 -52.91 -15.21
N ARG A 60 21.57 -52.20 -15.00
CA ARG A 60 22.70 -52.02 -15.95
C ARG A 60 22.41 -51.16 -17.19
N LYS A 61 21.23 -50.50 -17.27
CA LYS A 61 20.98 -49.45 -18.26
C LYS A 61 21.31 -48.09 -17.63
N GLY A 62 21.85 -47.17 -18.44
CA GLY A 62 22.08 -45.79 -18.01
C GLY A 62 20.82 -45.10 -17.56
N GLY A 63 20.93 -44.09 -16.69
CA GLY A 63 19.79 -43.29 -16.22
C GLY A 63 19.10 -42.55 -17.33
N VAL A 64 17.82 -42.16 -17.12
CA VAL A 64 17.03 -41.34 -18.03
C VAL A 64 17.41 -39.88 -17.82
N THR A 65 17.73 -39.17 -18.91
CA THR A 65 18.03 -37.75 -18.86
C THR A 65 16.73 -36.97 -18.67
N ILE A 66 16.63 -36.24 -17.58
CA ILE A 66 15.50 -35.35 -17.31
C ILE A 66 15.95 -33.92 -17.65
N LEU A 67 15.24 -33.29 -18.58
CA LEU A 67 15.49 -31.90 -18.96
C LEU A 67 15.06 -30.97 -17.82
N ARG A 68 15.85 -29.92 -17.62
CA ARG A 68 15.50 -28.84 -16.69
C ARG A 68 14.40 -28.01 -17.30
N GLU A 69 13.43 -27.64 -16.48
CA GLU A 69 12.38 -26.70 -16.86
C GLU A 69 12.92 -25.28 -16.78
N GLY A 70 12.51 -24.43 -17.73
CA GLY A 70 12.81 -23.01 -17.72
C GLY A 70 12.03 -22.26 -16.64
N ALA A 71 12.45 -21.05 -16.34
CA ALA A 71 11.67 -20.09 -15.56
C ALA A 71 10.97 -19.12 -16.53
N THR A 72 9.78 -18.69 -16.15
CA THR A 72 9.04 -17.67 -16.88
C THR A 72 9.21 -16.35 -16.14
N MET A 73 9.51 -15.27 -16.88
CA MET A 73 9.63 -13.93 -16.33
C MET A 73 8.44 -13.11 -16.81
N GLU A 74 7.69 -12.57 -15.88
CA GLU A 74 6.54 -11.72 -16.16
C GLU A 74 6.76 -10.33 -15.60
N ARG A 75 6.29 -9.33 -16.35
CA ARG A 75 6.40 -7.92 -16.01
C ARG A 75 5.08 -7.47 -15.41
N PHE A 76 5.15 -6.95 -14.19
CA PHE A 76 3.99 -6.49 -13.45
C PHE A 76 4.10 -4.98 -13.16
N THR A 77 3.05 -4.24 -13.50
CA THR A 77 2.93 -2.82 -13.16
C THR A 77 2.00 -2.68 -11.96
N PRO A 78 2.50 -2.29 -10.77
CA PRO A 78 1.67 -2.12 -9.59
C PRO A 78 0.63 -1.02 -9.77
N ALA A 79 -0.55 -1.22 -9.17
CA ALA A 79 -1.58 -0.20 -9.14
C ALA A 79 -1.15 0.97 -8.23
N TYR A 80 -1.40 2.19 -8.67
CA TYR A 80 -1.05 3.40 -7.94
C TYR A 80 -2.25 3.93 -7.16
N ILE A 81 -2.05 4.22 -5.87
CA ILE A 81 -3.07 4.80 -4.97
C ILE A 81 -2.59 6.20 -4.60
N ALA A 82 -3.28 7.23 -5.07
CA ALA A 82 -2.94 8.61 -4.80
C ALA A 82 -4.20 9.46 -4.56
N PRO A 83 -4.85 9.34 -3.41
CA PRO A 83 -5.96 10.21 -3.07
C PRO A 83 -5.45 11.63 -2.83
N ARG A 84 -6.23 12.62 -3.24
CA ARG A 84 -5.93 14.03 -2.98
C ARG A 84 -7.19 14.77 -2.60
N ARG A 85 -7.04 15.79 -1.75
CA ARG A 85 -8.10 16.71 -1.42
C ARG A 85 -7.65 18.13 -1.77
N MET A 86 -8.54 18.91 -2.33
CA MET A 86 -8.29 20.32 -2.66
C MET A 86 -8.88 21.18 -1.53
N LEU A 87 -8.06 22.07 -0.99
CA LEU A 87 -8.49 23.07 -0.02
C LEU A 87 -8.68 24.40 -0.75
N THR A 88 -9.86 24.95 -0.68
CA THR A 88 -10.17 26.25 -1.29
C THR A 88 -10.14 27.37 -0.27
N LEU A 89 -9.95 28.62 -0.73
CA LEU A 89 -9.99 29.79 0.14
C LEU A 89 -11.36 29.94 0.83
N ASP A 90 -12.43 29.52 0.15
CA ASP A 90 -13.80 29.55 0.66
C ASP A 90 -13.98 28.61 1.87
N ASP A 91 -13.34 27.43 1.84
CA ASP A 91 -13.33 26.48 2.96
C ASP A 91 -12.64 27.05 4.21
N ILE A 92 -11.57 27.82 4.01
CA ILE A 92 -10.80 28.43 5.11
C ILE A 92 -11.54 29.60 5.72
N THR A 93 -12.26 30.38 4.91
CA THR A 93 -12.97 31.60 5.38
C THR A 93 -14.30 31.28 6.02
N LYS A 94 -14.95 30.20 5.63
CA LYS A 94 -16.22 29.75 6.22
C LYS A 94 -15.99 28.90 7.46
N ARG A 95 -16.94 28.93 8.37
CA ARG A 95 -16.93 28.07 9.57
C ARG A 95 -16.99 26.60 9.18
N GLY A 96 -16.06 25.80 9.71
CA GLY A 96 -16.04 24.36 9.53
C GLY A 96 -17.14 23.64 10.33
N PHE A 97 -17.43 22.39 9.94
CA PHE A 97 -18.34 21.53 10.69
C PHE A 97 -17.76 21.22 12.08
N GLY A 98 -18.57 21.34 13.12
CA GLY A 98 -18.14 21.12 14.51
C GLY A 98 -17.46 22.33 15.19
N GLU A 99 -17.15 23.41 14.48
CA GLU A 99 -16.65 24.64 15.05
C GLU A 99 -17.74 25.40 15.82
N ALA A 100 -17.44 25.94 17.01
CA ALA A 100 -18.38 26.73 17.79
C ALA A 100 -18.86 27.96 17.05
N LEU A 101 -20.12 28.39 17.28
CA LEU A 101 -20.71 29.55 16.63
C LEU A 101 -19.94 30.85 16.86
N MET A 102 -19.31 30.97 18.04
CA MET A 102 -18.42 32.08 18.41
C MET A 102 -16.98 31.55 18.55
N SER A 103 -16.41 31.12 17.43
CA SER A 103 -15.02 30.68 17.37
C SER A 103 -14.13 31.89 17.07
N ASN A 104 -13.07 32.09 17.87
CA ASN A 104 -12.03 33.08 17.65
C ASN A 104 -10.88 32.54 16.80
N LEU A 105 -11.06 31.39 16.12
CA LEU A 105 -10.04 30.81 15.27
C LEU A 105 -9.71 31.73 14.09
N THR A 106 -8.44 32.01 13.93
CA THR A 106 -7.94 32.73 12.75
C THR A 106 -8.07 31.84 11.51
N PRO A 107 -8.14 32.41 10.30
CA PRO A 107 -8.16 31.64 9.07
C PRO A 107 -6.97 30.68 8.94
N GLU A 108 -5.78 31.09 9.44
CA GLU A 108 -4.57 30.23 9.45
C GLU A 108 -4.72 29.03 10.38
N GLU A 109 -5.27 29.21 11.57
CA GLU A 109 -5.52 28.11 12.51
C GLU A 109 -6.57 27.14 11.96
N ARG A 110 -7.62 27.66 11.33
CA ARG A 110 -8.63 26.85 10.68
C ARG A 110 -8.04 26.02 9.54
N ALA A 111 -7.19 26.62 8.69
CA ALA A 111 -6.48 25.91 7.65
C ALA A 111 -5.59 24.80 8.20
N LYS A 112 -4.90 25.02 9.33
CA LYS A 112 -4.10 23.97 9.97
C LYS A 112 -4.93 22.78 10.40
N VAL A 113 -6.05 23.03 11.08
CA VAL A 113 -6.96 21.97 11.54
C VAL A 113 -7.53 21.16 10.35
N MET A 114 -7.92 21.86 9.27
CA MET A 114 -8.43 21.21 8.07
C MET A 114 -7.37 20.35 7.40
N VAL A 115 -6.15 20.86 7.20
CA VAL A 115 -5.05 20.11 6.56
C VAL A 115 -4.69 18.86 7.36
N VAL A 116 -4.61 18.97 8.69
CA VAL A 116 -4.30 17.81 9.54
C VAL A 116 -5.45 16.79 9.47
N GLY A 117 -6.71 17.24 9.54
CA GLY A 117 -7.87 16.36 9.41
C GLY A 117 -7.92 15.66 8.06
N ASP A 118 -7.66 16.38 6.98
CA ASP A 118 -7.60 15.82 5.62
C ASP A 118 -6.48 14.78 5.47
N MET A 119 -5.31 15.02 6.06
CA MET A 119 -4.21 14.06 6.04
C MET A 119 -4.56 12.75 6.76
N VAL A 120 -5.18 12.84 7.95
CA VAL A 120 -5.66 11.66 8.68
C VAL A 120 -6.63 10.86 7.82
N GLU A 121 -7.62 11.55 7.24
CA GLU A 121 -8.65 10.90 6.45
C GLU A 121 -8.10 10.25 5.16
N LEU A 122 -7.15 10.91 4.49
CA LEU A 122 -6.49 10.36 3.31
C LEU A 122 -5.63 9.13 3.65
N ASP A 123 -4.91 9.15 4.76
CA ASP A 123 -4.13 8.01 5.25
C ASP A 123 -5.03 6.81 5.60
N GLU A 124 -6.15 7.06 6.28
CA GLU A 124 -7.14 6.01 6.55
C GLU A 124 -7.76 5.44 5.28
N MET A 125 -7.96 6.26 4.24
CA MET A 125 -8.47 5.79 2.94
C MET A 125 -7.48 4.85 2.26
N ILE A 126 -6.18 5.16 2.29
CA ILE A 126 -5.12 4.31 1.77
C ILE A 126 -5.08 3.00 2.55
N THR A 127 -5.04 3.07 3.87
CA THR A 127 -4.98 1.92 4.77
C THR A 127 -6.17 0.97 4.57
N ARG A 128 -7.40 1.51 4.46
CA ARG A 128 -8.60 0.72 4.13
C ARG A 128 -8.50 0.05 2.77
N LYS A 129 -7.92 0.73 1.78
CA LYS A 129 -7.74 0.16 0.44
C LYS A 129 -6.75 -1.00 0.45
N GLU A 130 -5.65 -0.87 1.17
CA GLU A 130 -4.67 -1.95 1.34
C GLU A 130 -5.29 -3.17 2.05
N GLN A 131 -6.07 -2.94 3.09
CA GLN A 131 -6.80 -4.00 3.79
C GLN A 131 -7.78 -4.74 2.87
N LEU A 132 -8.57 -4.00 2.07
CA LEU A 132 -9.50 -4.59 1.11
C LEU A 132 -8.78 -5.40 0.01
N LEU A 133 -7.59 -4.99 -0.39
CA LEU A 133 -6.79 -5.77 -1.34
C LEU A 133 -6.30 -7.07 -0.70
N ALA A 134 -5.86 -7.02 0.56
CA ALA A 134 -5.46 -8.21 1.31
C ALA A 134 -6.62 -9.20 1.50
N GLU A 135 -7.83 -8.71 1.78
CA GLU A 135 -9.05 -9.53 1.86
C GLU A 135 -9.34 -10.25 0.55
N LYS A 136 -9.33 -9.52 -0.58
CA LYS A 136 -9.59 -10.11 -1.90
C LYS A 136 -8.57 -11.20 -2.29
N VAL A 137 -7.31 -10.99 -1.96
CA VAL A 137 -6.28 -12.01 -2.22
C VAL A 137 -6.49 -13.23 -1.33
N ALA A 138 -6.88 -13.04 -0.06
CA ALA A 138 -7.19 -14.14 0.85
C ALA A 138 -8.44 -14.93 0.39
N GLU A 139 -9.47 -14.28 -0.13
CA GLU A 139 -10.64 -14.93 -0.70
C GLU A 139 -10.29 -15.76 -1.94
N ASN A 140 -9.50 -15.21 -2.86
CA ASN A 140 -9.11 -15.92 -4.09
C ASN A 140 -8.20 -17.13 -3.83
N ASN A 141 -7.48 -17.17 -2.73
CA ASN A 141 -6.62 -18.30 -2.36
C ASN A 141 -7.33 -19.40 -1.57
N ASN A 142 -8.62 -19.22 -1.25
CA ASN A 142 -9.45 -20.18 -0.52
C ASN A 142 -10.33 -21.05 -1.43
N VAL A 143 -10.04 -21.10 -2.74
CA VAL A 143 -10.70 -21.96 -3.72
C VAL A 143 -9.87 -23.19 -4.04
#